data_48208d2db047f2f98d51144b62824c7f
#
_entry.id   48208d2db047f2f98d51144b62824c7f
#
_cell.length_a   1.000
_cell.length_b   1.000
_cell.length_c   1.000
_cell.angle_alpha   90.00
_cell.angle_beta   90.00
_cell.angle_gamma   90.00
#
_symmetry.space_group_name_H-M   'P 1'
#
loop_
_entity.id
_entity.type
_entity.pdbx_description
1 polymer ?
#
loop_
_entity_poly.entity_id
_entity_poly.type
_entity_poly.pdbx_seq_one_letter_code
_entity_poly.pdbx_strand_id
1 'polypeptide(L)'
;MKNGTYIIGEIGQNHNGSVDIAKLIVELISRPVKEEYFGIDLRPMNAVKMTKRDLAHELSDSQMSRVYDSPNSFGRTYGEHRAYLELSDEQHFEVYKYAKEKGLDFV
;
A
#
# COMPACT_ATOMS: atom_id res chain seq x y z
N MET A 1 20.69 0.84 -2.13
CA MET A 1 21.56 -0.25 -2.61
C MET A 1 22.36 0.24 -3.80
N LYS A 2 23.68 0.27 -3.64
CA LYS A 2 24.56 0.55 -4.78
C LYS A 2 24.56 -0.67 -5.68
N ASN A 3 24.57 -0.54 -6.94
CA ASN A 3 24.70 -1.65 -7.89
C ASN A 3 23.67 -2.76 -7.74
N GLY A 4 22.64 -2.52 -6.96
CA GLY A 4 21.60 -3.50 -6.73
C GLY A 4 20.34 -3.18 -7.49
N THR A 5 19.38 -4.06 -7.36
CA THR A 5 18.05 -3.88 -7.90
C THR A 5 17.29 -2.88 -7.04
N TYR A 6 16.56 -1.96 -7.69
CA TYR A 6 15.66 -1.05 -7.00
C TYR A 6 14.37 -1.82 -6.70
N ILE A 7 14.06 -2.01 -5.42
CA ILE A 7 12.94 -2.85 -5.00
C ILE A 7 11.80 -1.98 -4.49
N ILE A 8 10.63 -2.14 -5.07
CA ILE A 8 9.41 -1.43 -4.68
C ILE A 8 8.50 -2.40 -3.93
N GLY A 9 8.17 -2.05 -2.67
CA GLY A 9 7.21 -2.80 -1.89
C GLY A 9 5.79 -2.36 -2.25
N GLU A 10 4.99 -3.27 -2.76
CA GLU A 10 3.61 -2.97 -3.14
C GLU A 10 2.70 -3.11 -1.93
N ILE A 11 2.26 -1.99 -1.35
CA ILE A 11 1.24 -2.00 -0.31
C ILE A 11 -0.12 -2.28 -0.93
N GLY A 12 -0.36 -1.70 -2.11
CA GLY A 12 -1.62 -1.88 -2.81
C GLY A 12 -2.79 -1.46 -1.94
N GLN A 13 -3.64 -2.42 -1.62
CA GLN A 13 -4.80 -2.23 -0.75
C GLN A 13 -4.73 -3.11 0.50
N ASN A 14 -3.56 -3.63 0.83
CA ASN A 14 -3.39 -4.48 2.01
C ASN A 14 -3.62 -3.74 3.33
N HIS A 15 -3.72 -2.40 3.28
CA HIS A 15 -4.05 -1.58 4.44
C HIS A 15 -5.52 -1.71 4.87
N ASN A 16 -6.36 -2.35 4.07
CA ASN A 16 -7.78 -2.58 4.38
C ASN A 16 -8.55 -1.30 4.70
N GLY A 17 -8.24 -0.20 4.01
CA GLY A 17 -8.88 1.09 4.23
C GLY A 17 -8.41 1.84 5.48
N SER A 18 -7.36 1.36 6.15
CA SER A 18 -6.83 1.97 7.37
C SER A 18 -5.48 2.63 7.11
N VAL A 19 -5.39 3.92 7.42
CA VAL A 19 -4.11 4.64 7.32
C VAL A 19 -3.11 4.13 8.36
N ASP A 20 -3.58 3.70 9.52
CA ASP A 20 -2.71 3.16 10.56
C ASP A 20 -2.06 1.85 10.13
N ILE A 21 -2.82 0.98 9.46
CA ILE A 21 -2.27 -0.26 8.92
C ILE A 21 -1.27 0.05 7.81
N ALA A 22 -1.57 1.02 6.93
CA ALA A 22 -0.64 1.43 5.89
C ALA A 22 0.69 1.92 6.49
N LYS A 23 0.62 2.75 7.54
CA LYS A 23 1.82 3.24 8.22
C LYS A 23 2.59 2.11 8.89
N LEU A 24 1.89 1.14 9.47
CA LEU A 24 2.54 -0.03 10.07
C LEU A 24 3.30 -0.84 9.01
N ILE A 25 2.70 -1.04 7.85
CA ILE A 25 3.37 -1.74 6.74
C ILE A 25 4.63 -0.97 6.33
N VAL A 26 4.53 0.36 6.19
CA VAL A 26 5.69 1.20 5.85
C VAL A 26 6.79 1.03 6.89
N GLU A 27 6.45 1.05 8.18
CA GLU A 27 7.44 0.88 9.23
C GLU A 27 8.12 -0.48 9.14
N LEU A 28 7.35 -1.54 8.95
CA LEU A 28 7.91 -2.89 8.89
C LEU A 28 8.88 -3.07 7.73
N ILE A 29 8.51 -2.57 6.54
CA ILE A 29 9.37 -2.74 5.37
C ILE A 29 10.54 -1.76 5.33
N SER A 30 10.52 -0.71 6.16
CA SER A 30 11.62 0.23 6.24
C SER A 30 12.74 -0.25 7.16
N ARG A 31 12.49 -1.25 7.99
CA ARG A 31 13.46 -1.74 8.94
C ARG A 31 14.58 -2.49 8.23
N PRO A 32 15.85 -2.23 8.59
CA PRO A 32 16.95 -3.02 8.07
C PRO A 32 16.84 -4.47 8.54
N VAL A 33 17.19 -5.37 7.67
CA VAL A 33 17.33 -6.79 8.01
C VAL A 33 18.80 -7.07 8.18
N LYS A 34 19.17 -7.57 9.37
CA LYS A 34 20.55 -7.91 9.63
C LYS A 34 20.88 -9.24 8.99
N GLU A 35 21.86 -9.25 8.12
CA GLU A 35 22.38 -10.48 7.56
C GLU A 35 23.41 -11.02 8.53
N GLU A 36 23.06 -12.11 9.23
CA GLU A 36 23.87 -12.63 10.33
C GLU A 36 25.21 -13.21 9.88
N TYR A 37 25.23 -13.76 8.67
CA TYR A 37 26.42 -14.45 8.17
C TYR A 37 27.58 -13.49 7.96
N PHE A 38 27.30 -12.31 7.39
CA PHE A 38 28.33 -11.30 7.12
C PHE A 38 28.29 -10.13 8.12
N GLY A 39 27.31 -10.10 9.00
CA GLY A 39 27.18 -9.04 9.99
C GLY A 39 26.78 -7.68 9.42
N ILE A 40 26.16 -7.65 8.25
CA ILE A 40 25.75 -6.39 7.61
C ILE A 40 24.24 -6.18 7.74
N ASP A 41 23.85 -4.91 7.77
CA ASP A 41 22.43 -4.53 7.76
C ASP A 41 21.99 -4.30 6.33
N LEU A 42 20.87 -4.94 5.96
CA LEU A 42 20.29 -4.83 4.63
C LEU A 42 18.95 -4.12 4.72
N ARG A 43 18.73 -3.14 3.84
CA ARG A 43 17.42 -2.53 3.67
C ARG A 43 16.76 -3.19 2.46
N PRO A 44 15.72 -4.03 2.68
CA PRO A 44 15.15 -4.83 1.59
C PRO A 44 14.38 -4.01 0.56
N MET A 45 13.82 -2.86 0.96
CA MET A 45 12.97 -2.06 0.08
C MET A 45 13.55 -0.67 -0.12
N ASN A 46 13.41 -0.15 -1.34
CA ASN A 46 13.81 1.20 -1.69
C ASN A 46 12.62 2.16 -1.69
N ALA A 47 11.44 1.63 -2.00
CA ALA A 47 10.24 2.43 -2.16
C ALA A 47 9.01 1.65 -1.74
N VAL A 48 7.92 2.37 -1.51
CA VAL A 48 6.59 1.79 -1.35
C VAL A 48 5.67 2.31 -2.43
N LYS A 49 4.73 1.48 -2.83
CA LYS A 49 3.72 1.84 -3.83
C LYS A 49 2.34 1.54 -3.27
N MET A 50 1.43 2.50 -3.44
CA MET A 50 0.05 2.34 -3.05
C MET A 50 -0.85 2.40 -4.27
N THR A 51 -2.08 1.95 -4.11
CA THR A 51 -3.10 2.04 -5.15
C THR A 51 -3.99 3.25 -4.87
N LYS A 52 -4.14 4.12 -5.86
CA LYS A 52 -5.07 5.23 -5.84
C LYS A 52 -5.94 5.13 -7.08
N ARG A 53 -7.27 5.09 -6.90
CA ARG A 53 -8.19 4.92 -8.02
C ARG A 53 -9.33 5.91 -7.93
N ASP A 54 -9.78 6.35 -9.09
CA ASP A 54 -11.01 7.13 -9.23
C ASP A 54 -12.09 6.16 -9.72
N LEU A 55 -12.85 5.59 -8.78
CA LEU A 55 -13.82 4.54 -9.10
C LEU A 55 -14.93 5.05 -10.02
N ALA A 56 -15.30 6.33 -9.89
CA ALA A 56 -16.36 6.90 -10.72
C ALA A 56 -15.98 6.96 -12.19
N HIS A 57 -14.69 7.08 -12.50
CA HIS A 57 -14.20 7.16 -13.87
C HIS A 57 -13.62 5.84 -14.38
N GLU A 58 -13.17 4.97 -13.48
CA GLU A 58 -12.51 3.73 -13.87
C GLU A 58 -13.45 2.54 -14.01
N LEU A 59 -14.56 2.55 -13.27
CA LEU A 59 -15.51 1.44 -13.28
C LEU A 59 -16.83 1.90 -13.86
N SER A 60 -17.45 1.05 -14.70
CA SER A 60 -18.81 1.29 -15.19
C SER A 60 -19.82 1.07 -14.05
N ASP A 61 -21.04 1.59 -14.24
CA ASP A 61 -22.10 1.38 -13.24
C ASP A 61 -22.39 -0.10 -13.02
N SER A 62 -22.33 -0.91 -14.07
CA SER A 62 -22.55 -2.36 -13.94
C SER A 62 -21.44 -3.03 -13.15
N GLN A 63 -20.21 -2.59 -13.31
CA GLN A 63 -19.09 -3.09 -12.52
C GLN A 63 -19.19 -2.68 -11.06
N MET A 64 -19.58 -1.42 -10.80
CA MET A 64 -19.74 -0.92 -9.45
C MET A 64 -20.83 -1.65 -8.68
N SER A 65 -21.94 -1.98 -9.36
CA SER A 65 -23.11 -2.63 -8.74
C SER A 65 -23.02 -4.14 -8.72
N ARG A 66 -21.99 -4.73 -9.33
CA ARG A 66 -21.81 -6.18 -9.35
C ARG A 66 -21.68 -6.72 -7.93
N VAL A 67 -22.44 -7.77 -7.62
CA VAL A 67 -22.32 -8.42 -6.32
C VAL A 67 -20.93 -9.02 -6.16
N TYR A 68 -20.27 -8.70 -5.07
CA TYR A 68 -18.94 -9.19 -4.74
C TYR A 68 -19.06 -10.02 -3.46
N ASP A 69 -19.25 -11.33 -3.63
CA ASP A 69 -19.45 -12.27 -2.55
C ASP A 69 -18.15 -13.05 -2.31
N SER A 70 -17.34 -12.52 -1.42
CA SER A 70 -16.05 -13.10 -1.08
C SER A 70 -15.84 -12.96 0.42
N PRO A 71 -15.14 -13.92 1.08
CA PRO A 71 -14.81 -13.80 2.50
C PRO A 71 -14.02 -12.53 2.82
N ASN A 72 -13.32 -11.96 1.85
CA ASN A 72 -12.51 -10.76 2.01
C ASN A 72 -13.23 -9.48 1.55
N SER A 73 -14.51 -9.55 1.26
CA SER A 73 -15.28 -8.38 0.79
C SER A 73 -15.63 -7.45 1.94
N PHE A 74 -15.51 -6.14 1.71
CA PHE A 74 -15.93 -5.09 2.63
C PHE A 74 -17.26 -4.44 2.22
N GLY A 75 -18.00 -5.08 1.32
CA GLY A 75 -19.28 -4.58 0.87
C GLY A 75 -20.02 -5.63 0.09
N ARG A 76 -21.30 -5.35 -0.24
CA ARG A 76 -22.15 -6.28 -1.00
C ARG A 76 -21.89 -6.21 -2.49
N THR A 77 -21.43 -5.06 -2.98
CA THR A 77 -21.10 -4.85 -4.38
C THR A 77 -19.59 -4.63 -4.53
N TYR A 78 -19.11 -4.82 -5.75
CA TYR A 78 -17.71 -4.57 -6.05
C TYR A 78 -17.34 -3.10 -5.80
N GLY A 79 -18.24 -2.18 -6.14
CA GLY A 79 -18.01 -0.75 -5.89
C GLY A 79 -17.88 -0.43 -4.41
N GLU A 80 -18.75 -0.99 -3.57
CA GLU A 80 -18.67 -0.80 -2.13
C GLU A 80 -17.38 -1.36 -1.55
N HIS A 81 -16.97 -2.55 -2.01
CA HIS A 81 -15.73 -3.17 -1.60
C HIS A 81 -14.54 -2.28 -1.95
N ARG A 82 -14.47 -1.80 -3.19
CA ARG A 82 -13.38 -0.95 -3.64
C ARG A 82 -13.38 0.40 -2.91
N ALA A 83 -14.55 1.00 -2.71
CA ALA A 83 -14.66 2.29 -2.01
C ALA A 83 -14.18 2.18 -0.56
N TYR A 84 -14.48 1.09 0.12
CA TYR A 84 -13.98 0.87 1.47
C TYR A 84 -12.46 0.88 1.53
N LEU A 85 -11.81 0.34 0.50
CA LEU A 85 -10.35 0.21 0.46
C LEU A 85 -9.64 1.50 0.04
N GLU A 86 -10.37 2.48 -0.55
CA GLU A 86 -9.75 3.72 -1.00
C GLU A 86 -9.45 4.64 0.18
N LEU A 87 -8.22 5.14 0.23
CA LEU A 87 -7.84 6.18 1.17
C LEU A 87 -8.07 7.55 0.54
N SER A 88 -8.38 8.56 1.36
CA SER A 88 -8.50 9.93 0.89
C SER A 88 -7.13 10.49 0.46
N ASP A 89 -7.15 11.64 -0.21
CA ASP A 89 -5.91 12.31 -0.60
C ASP A 89 -5.09 12.69 0.64
N GLU A 90 -5.74 13.16 1.70
CA GLU A 90 -5.08 13.49 2.95
C GLU A 90 -4.44 12.26 3.59
N GLN A 91 -5.13 11.14 3.56
CA GLN A 91 -4.60 9.88 4.09
C GLN A 91 -3.41 9.38 3.27
N HIS A 92 -3.48 9.47 1.93
CA HIS A 92 -2.34 9.15 1.08
C HIS A 92 -1.15 10.05 1.37
N PHE A 93 -1.39 11.34 1.56
CA PHE A 93 -0.33 12.29 1.89
C PHE A 93 0.32 11.97 3.24
N GLU A 94 -0.49 11.54 4.21
CA GLU A 94 0.02 11.13 5.51
C GLU A 94 0.96 9.95 5.40
N VAL A 95 0.59 8.94 4.61
CA VAL A 95 1.43 7.77 4.36
C VAL A 95 2.70 8.17 3.61
N TYR A 96 2.56 9.06 2.62
CA TYR A 96 3.70 9.61 1.88
C TYR A 96 4.72 10.25 2.82
N LYS A 97 4.28 11.13 3.71
CA LYS A 97 5.17 11.78 4.65
C LYS A 97 5.87 10.77 5.55
N TYR A 98 5.12 9.78 6.02
CA TYR A 98 5.67 8.75 6.89
C TYR A 98 6.72 7.92 6.16
N ALA A 99 6.46 7.57 4.90
CA ALA A 99 7.43 6.82 4.10
C ALA A 99 8.72 7.64 3.90
N LYS A 100 8.59 8.93 3.64
CA LYS A 100 9.76 9.80 3.47
C LYS A 100 10.55 9.92 4.77
N GLU A 101 9.88 10.00 5.92
CA GLU A 101 10.55 10.01 7.23
C GLU A 101 11.35 8.74 7.44
N LYS A 102 10.88 7.62 6.93
CA LYS A 102 11.56 6.33 7.05
C LYS A 102 12.62 6.11 5.97
N GLY A 103 12.84 7.09 5.11
CA GLY A 103 13.85 7.01 4.08
C GLY A 103 13.44 6.20 2.85
N LEU A 104 12.15 6.00 2.64
CA LEU A 104 11.62 5.28 1.49
C LEU A 104 11.09 6.26 0.45
N ASP A 105 11.27 5.92 -0.82
CA ASP A 105 10.58 6.63 -1.89
C ASP A 105 9.11 6.20 -1.91
N PHE A 106 8.28 7.04 -2.47
CA PHE A 106 6.84 6.79 -2.58
C PHE A 106 6.43 6.86 -4.04
N VAL A 107 5.81 5.79 -4.51
CA VAL A 107 5.39 5.67 -5.90
C VAL A 107 3.87 5.70 -6.03
#